data_8dfaa999d342a2dec881d82bdef04f1b
#
_entry.id   8dfaa999d342a2dec881d82bdef04f1b
#
_cell.length_a   1.000
_cell.length_b   1.000
_cell.length_c   1.000
_cell.angle_alpha   90.00
_cell.angle_beta   90.00
_cell.angle_gamma   90.00
#
_symmetry.space_group_name_H-M   'P 1'
#
loop_
_entity.id
_entity.type
_entity.pdbx_description
1 polymer ?
#
loop_
_entity_poly.entity_id
_entity_poly.type
_entity_poly.pdbx_seq_one_letter_code
_entity_poly.pdbx_strand_id
1 'polypeptide(L)'
;ATAKGLGLALKKPLVEIPTVDALAYNLYDAKALICPIMDARRSQVYTGIYRFEDHKLVTVEAQMAVPMMEMIDKLNERGEEVIFLGDGVPVFAKMIQENLKVPYSFAPAHVNKQRAAAVAALGALYAKEGKVVTAMEHVPEYLRVSQAERERAQKLKEQEAAGEAAKNEVQP
;
A
#
# COMPACT_ATOMS: atom_id res chain seq x y z
N ALA A 1 17.42 -4.62 6.81
CA ALA A 1 18.85 -4.82 7.14
C ALA A 1 19.39 -6.12 6.53
N THR A 2 18.78 -7.30 6.77
CA THR A 2 19.30 -8.62 6.35
C THR A 2 19.52 -8.73 4.83
N ALA A 3 18.52 -8.36 4.01
CA ALA A 3 18.62 -8.41 2.56
C ALA A 3 19.76 -7.53 2.02
N LYS A 4 19.94 -6.32 2.59
CA LYS A 4 21.07 -5.44 2.23
C LYS A 4 22.41 -6.08 2.58
N GLY A 5 22.55 -6.69 3.76
CA GLY A 5 23.75 -7.39 4.16
C GLY A 5 24.13 -8.55 3.23
N LEU A 6 23.14 -9.36 2.84
CA LEU A 6 23.33 -10.44 1.87
C LEU A 6 23.71 -9.90 0.48
N GLY A 7 23.00 -8.86 0.01
CA GLY A 7 23.30 -8.22 -1.28
C GLY A 7 24.73 -7.67 -1.34
N LEU A 8 25.20 -7.02 -0.28
CA LEU A 8 26.57 -6.52 -0.18
C LEU A 8 27.61 -7.67 -0.17
N ALA A 9 27.39 -8.67 0.71
CA ALA A 9 28.34 -9.76 0.88
C ALA A 9 28.48 -10.62 -0.39
N LEU A 10 27.36 -10.88 -1.06
CA LEU A 10 27.30 -11.72 -2.26
C LEU A 10 27.46 -10.92 -3.57
N LYS A 11 27.60 -9.59 -3.50
CA LYS A 11 27.64 -8.70 -4.67
C LYS A 11 26.45 -8.93 -5.62
N LYS A 12 25.25 -9.08 -5.06
CA LYS A 12 24.02 -9.31 -5.80
C LYS A 12 23.10 -8.09 -5.69
N PRO A 13 22.39 -7.73 -6.79
CA PRO A 13 21.38 -6.69 -6.73
C PRO A 13 20.19 -7.15 -5.88
N LEU A 14 19.40 -6.18 -5.44
CA LEU A 14 18.12 -6.38 -4.76
C LEU A 14 16.99 -6.03 -5.72
N VAL A 15 15.84 -6.66 -5.49
CA VAL A 15 14.58 -6.30 -6.14
C VAL A 15 13.64 -5.77 -5.08
N GLU A 16 13.12 -4.58 -5.29
CA GLU A 16 12.14 -3.95 -4.41
C GLU A 16 10.74 -4.37 -4.84
N ILE A 17 10.04 -5.07 -3.94
CA ILE A 17 8.68 -5.53 -4.18
C ILE A 17 7.76 -4.85 -3.17
N PRO A 18 6.86 -3.95 -3.62
CA PRO A 18 5.83 -3.41 -2.75
C PRO A 18 4.99 -4.53 -2.13
N THR A 19 4.74 -4.44 -0.84
CA THR A 19 4.03 -5.51 -0.11
C THR A 19 2.63 -5.75 -0.68
N VAL A 20 1.94 -4.68 -1.08
CA VAL A 20 0.59 -4.77 -1.66
C VAL A 20 0.60 -5.36 -3.07
N ASP A 21 1.65 -5.11 -3.88
CA ASP A 21 1.82 -5.73 -5.19
C ASP A 21 1.98 -7.25 -5.07
N ALA A 22 2.85 -7.69 -4.15
CA ALA A 22 3.05 -9.10 -3.89
C ALA A 22 1.77 -9.77 -3.33
N LEU A 23 0.99 -9.04 -2.54
CA LEU A 23 -0.28 -9.51 -2.03
C LEU A 23 -1.30 -9.65 -3.18
N ALA A 24 -1.41 -8.65 -4.06
CA ALA A 24 -2.25 -8.72 -5.26
C ALA A 24 -1.86 -9.89 -6.18
N TYR A 25 -0.56 -10.17 -6.31
CA TYR A 25 -0.06 -11.27 -7.14
C TYR A 25 -0.50 -12.67 -6.67
N ASN A 26 -1.00 -12.82 -5.44
CA ASN A 26 -1.61 -14.08 -4.98
C ASN A 26 -2.82 -14.50 -5.83
N LEU A 27 -3.52 -13.54 -6.43
CA LEU A 27 -4.70 -13.76 -7.26
C LEU A 27 -4.35 -13.77 -8.74
N TYR A 28 -3.29 -14.50 -9.07
CA TYR A 28 -2.78 -14.59 -10.44
C TYR A 28 -3.90 -14.81 -11.46
N ASP A 29 -3.93 -13.97 -12.48
CA ASP A 29 -4.86 -13.98 -13.62
C ASP A 29 -6.35 -13.84 -13.25
N ALA A 30 -6.67 -13.28 -12.07
CA ALA A 30 -8.04 -12.92 -11.71
C ALA A 30 -8.61 -11.91 -12.73
N LYS A 31 -9.92 -12.07 -13.04
CA LYS A 31 -10.58 -11.21 -14.04
C LYS A 31 -11.17 -9.94 -13.44
N ALA A 32 -11.48 -9.95 -12.16
CA ALA A 32 -11.93 -8.78 -11.42
C ALA A 32 -10.75 -7.88 -11.02
N LEU A 33 -11.05 -6.65 -10.59
CA LEU A 33 -10.07 -5.80 -9.90
C LEU A 33 -9.59 -6.49 -8.62
N ILE A 34 -8.34 -6.30 -8.29
CA ILE A 34 -7.75 -6.82 -7.06
C ILE A 34 -7.43 -5.63 -6.17
N CYS A 35 -7.99 -5.62 -4.97
CA CYS A 35 -7.76 -4.60 -3.97
C CYS A 35 -7.19 -5.23 -2.70
N PRO A 36 -5.86 -5.33 -2.57
CA PRO A 36 -5.23 -5.74 -1.32
C PRO A 36 -5.46 -4.67 -0.26
N ILE A 37 -5.86 -5.06 0.95
CA ILE A 37 -6.04 -4.17 2.09
C ILE A 37 -5.27 -4.68 3.30
N MET A 38 -4.34 -3.87 3.80
CA MET A 38 -3.61 -4.14 5.02
C MET A 38 -3.99 -3.09 6.08
N ASP A 39 -4.28 -3.53 7.30
CA ASP A 39 -4.68 -2.62 8.37
C ASP A 39 -3.54 -1.65 8.76
N ALA A 40 -3.69 -0.38 8.42
CA ALA A 40 -2.76 0.70 8.78
C ALA A 40 -3.14 1.41 10.09
N ARG A 41 -4.11 0.86 10.84
CA ARG A 41 -4.72 1.44 12.04
C ARG A 41 -5.52 2.73 11.75
N ARG A 42 -6.33 3.17 12.71
CA ARG A 42 -7.12 4.42 12.63
C ARG A 42 -8.02 4.48 11.39
N SER A 43 -8.71 3.39 11.08
CA SER A 43 -9.59 3.26 9.90
C SER A 43 -8.89 3.51 8.56
N GLN A 44 -7.57 3.39 8.51
CA GLN A 44 -6.76 3.49 7.29
C GLN A 44 -6.26 2.12 6.85
N VAL A 45 -5.99 2.00 5.55
CA VAL A 45 -5.42 0.82 4.92
C VAL A 45 -4.19 1.18 4.08
N TYR A 46 -3.19 0.30 4.06
CA TYR A 46 -2.25 0.27 2.96
C TYR A 46 -2.88 -0.57 1.86
N THR A 47 -2.99 -0.01 0.68
CA THR A 47 -3.77 -0.57 -0.42
C THR A 47 -3.25 -0.08 -1.77
N GLY A 48 -3.84 -0.59 -2.83
CA GLY A 48 -3.70 -0.19 -4.22
C GLY A 48 -4.78 -0.89 -5.03
N ILE A 49 -4.91 -0.60 -6.30
CA ILE A 49 -5.84 -1.29 -7.21
C ILE A 49 -5.04 -1.91 -8.34
N TYR A 50 -5.28 -3.18 -8.59
CA TYR A 50 -4.55 -3.98 -9.56
C TYR A 50 -5.51 -4.76 -10.44
N ARG A 51 -5.03 -5.17 -11.61
CA ARG A 51 -5.67 -6.15 -12.49
C ARG A 51 -4.64 -7.01 -13.20
N PHE A 52 -5.05 -8.11 -13.74
CA PHE A 52 -4.23 -8.86 -14.69
C PHE A 52 -4.64 -8.55 -16.11
N GLU A 53 -3.67 -8.22 -16.96
CA GLU A 53 -3.81 -8.05 -18.41
C GLU A 53 -2.72 -8.88 -19.07
N ASP A 54 -3.09 -9.77 -19.99
CA ASP A 54 -2.17 -10.69 -20.67
C ASP A 54 -1.20 -11.40 -19.70
N HIS A 55 -1.76 -11.94 -18.60
CA HIS A 55 -1.04 -12.64 -17.54
C HIS A 55 -0.01 -11.77 -16.77
N LYS A 56 -0.04 -10.45 -16.91
CA LYS A 56 0.81 -9.50 -16.19
C LYS A 56 0.02 -8.74 -15.16
N LEU A 57 0.60 -8.54 -13.99
CA LEU A 57 0.04 -7.66 -12.98
C LEU A 57 0.20 -6.21 -13.43
N VAL A 58 -0.91 -5.52 -13.61
CA VAL A 58 -0.97 -4.10 -13.97
C VAL A 58 -1.45 -3.30 -12.76
N THR A 59 -0.71 -2.27 -12.42
CA THR A 59 -1.10 -1.32 -11.37
C THR A 59 -2.08 -0.32 -11.95
N VAL A 60 -3.32 -0.37 -11.49
CA VAL A 60 -4.39 0.57 -11.86
C VAL A 60 -4.32 1.82 -10.98
N GLU A 61 -4.13 1.62 -9.68
CA GLU A 61 -3.75 2.68 -8.73
C GLU A 61 -2.58 2.20 -7.88
N ALA A 62 -1.53 3.04 -7.80
CA ALA A 62 -0.33 2.73 -7.05
C ALA A 62 -0.62 2.56 -5.55
N GLN A 63 0.32 1.91 -4.86
CA GLN A 63 0.23 1.74 -3.41
C GLN A 63 0.04 3.09 -2.69
N MET A 64 -0.85 3.09 -1.71
CA MET A 64 -1.20 4.27 -0.93
C MET A 64 -1.60 3.91 0.50
N ALA A 65 -1.62 4.92 1.37
CA ALA A 65 -2.18 4.81 2.72
C ALA A 65 -3.36 5.79 2.83
N VAL A 66 -4.58 5.26 2.84
CA VAL A 66 -5.81 6.08 2.80
C VAL A 66 -6.86 5.55 3.79
N PRO A 67 -7.86 6.37 4.18
CA PRO A 67 -9.05 5.89 4.86
C PRO A 67 -9.76 4.81 4.02
N MET A 68 -10.28 3.76 4.66
CA MET A 68 -10.98 2.69 3.93
C MET A 68 -12.20 3.20 3.17
N MET A 69 -12.91 4.21 3.69
CA MET A 69 -14.05 4.83 2.99
C MET A 69 -13.63 5.46 1.66
N GLU A 70 -12.51 6.17 1.62
CA GLU A 70 -12.00 6.75 0.37
C GLU A 70 -11.72 5.67 -0.68
N MET A 71 -11.19 4.51 -0.28
CA MET A 71 -10.99 3.39 -1.19
C MET A 71 -12.32 2.82 -1.68
N ILE A 72 -13.32 2.70 -0.81
CA ILE A 72 -14.66 2.25 -1.18
C ILE A 72 -15.29 3.21 -2.20
N ASP A 73 -15.17 4.52 -2.00
CA ASP A 73 -15.69 5.53 -2.93
C ASP A 73 -15.03 5.42 -4.30
N LYS A 74 -13.70 5.28 -4.34
CA LYS A 74 -12.95 5.05 -5.59
C LYS A 74 -13.40 3.79 -6.33
N LEU A 75 -13.64 2.69 -5.62
CA LEU A 75 -14.12 1.44 -6.23
C LEU A 75 -15.56 1.57 -6.74
N ASN A 76 -16.42 2.28 -6.02
CA ASN A 76 -17.79 2.57 -6.45
C ASN A 76 -17.83 3.43 -7.72
N GLU A 77 -16.94 4.42 -7.83
CA GLU A 77 -16.81 5.27 -9.03
C GLU A 77 -16.34 4.47 -10.26
N ARG A 78 -15.49 3.46 -10.05
CA ARG A 78 -15.03 2.58 -11.14
C ARG A 78 -16.13 1.65 -11.67
N GLY A 79 -17.04 1.22 -10.83
CA GLY A 79 -18.15 0.37 -11.25
C GLY A 79 -17.78 -1.07 -11.63
N GLU A 80 -16.58 -1.53 -11.33
CA GLU A 80 -16.05 -2.84 -11.70
C GLU A 80 -16.10 -3.82 -10.50
N GLU A 81 -16.22 -5.11 -10.79
CA GLU A 81 -16.12 -6.16 -9.77
C GLU A 81 -14.75 -6.17 -9.11
N VAL A 82 -14.70 -6.40 -7.78
CA VAL A 82 -13.45 -6.36 -7.00
C VAL A 82 -13.29 -7.55 -6.07
N ILE A 83 -12.06 -8.05 -5.95
CA ILE A 83 -11.68 -9.07 -4.97
C ILE A 83 -10.78 -8.42 -3.93
N PHE A 84 -11.19 -8.50 -2.66
CA PHE A 84 -10.38 -8.03 -1.53
C PHE A 84 -9.57 -9.16 -0.92
N LEU A 85 -8.36 -8.84 -0.48
CA LEU A 85 -7.50 -9.74 0.27
C LEU A 85 -6.60 -8.94 1.22
N GLY A 86 -6.01 -9.63 2.18
CA GLY A 86 -5.11 -9.04 3.18
C GLY A 86 -5.66 -9.12 4.60
N ASP A 87 -4.84 -8.76 5.55
CA ASP A 87 -5.16 -8.78 6.98
C ASP A 87 -6.16 -7.68 7.38
N GLY A 88 -6.37 -6.68 6.54
CA GLY A 88 -7.44 -5.69 6.70
C GLY A 88 -8.84 -6.24 6.41
N VAL A 89 -8.99 -7.35 5.67
CA VAL A 89 -10.32 -7.91 5.33
C VAL A 89 -11.19 -8.15 6.58
N PRO A 90 -10.78 -8.88 7.60
CA PRO A 90 -11.62 -9.09 8.78
C PRO A 90 -11.94 -7.80 9.55
N VAL A 91 -11.08 -6.79 9.47
CA VAL A 91 -11.28 -5.49 10.14
C VAL A 91 -12.33 -4.65 9.42
N PHE A 92 -12.31 -4.65 8.09
CA PHE A 92 -13.11 -3.76 7.25
C PHE A 92 -14.28 -4.45 6.53
N ALA A 93 -14.45 -5.77 6.68
CA ALA A 93 -15.49 -6.54 5.98
C ALA A 93 -16.89 -5.92 6.14
N LYS A 94 -17.25 -5.52 7.37
CA LYS A 94 -18.55 -4.89 7.63
C LYS A 94 -18.69 -3.55 6.92
N MET A 95 -17.68 -2.71 6.94
CA MET A 95 -17.68 -1.41 6.25
C MET A 95 -17.81 -1.58 4.74
N ILE A 96 -17.09 -2.56 4.15
CA ILE A 96 -17.20 -2.92 2.74
C ILE A 96 -18.63 -3.36 2.41
N GLN A 97 -19.20 -4.25 3.20
CA GLN A 97 -20.53 -4.80 3.00
C GLN A 97 -21.63 -3.74 3.06
N GLU A 98 -21.47 -2.72 3.92
CA GLU A 98 -22.46 -1.66 4.12
C GLU A 98 -22.36 -0.55 3.06
N ASN A 99 -21.19 -0.31 2.47
CA ASN A 99 -20.93 0.90 1.68
C ASN A 99 -20.49 0.62 0.23
N LEU A 100 -20.01 -0.58 -0.09
CA LEU A 100 -19.60 -0.91 -1.45
C LEU A 100 -20.83 -1.26 -2.29
N LYS A 101 -20.93 -0.68 -3.48
CA LYS A 101 -22.07 -0.80 -4.39
C LYS A 101 -21.80 -1.70 -5.58
N VAL A 102 -20.53 -2.02 -5.83
CA VAL A 102 -20.13 -2.91 -6.93
C VAL A 102 -20.09 -4.36 -6.47
N PRO A 103 -20.17 -5.35 -7.39
CA PRO A 103 -19.97 -6.75 -7.06
C PRO A 103 -18.58 -6.95 -6.42
N TYR A 104 -18.53 -7.76 -5.37
CA TYR A 104 -17.26 -8.04 -4.70
C TYR A 104 -17.20 -9.43 -4.09
N SER A 105 -15.98 -9.87 -3.82
CA SER A 105 -15.71 -11.08 -3.07
C SER A 105 -14.48 -10.92 -2.19
N PHE A 106 -14.32 -11.83 -1.24
CA PHE A 106 -13.10 -11.93 -0.44
C PHE A 106 -12.30 -13.15 -0.89
N ALA A 107 -10.99 -12.97 -1.01
CA ALA A 107 -10.12 -14.07 -1.37
C ALA A 107 -10.17 -15.21 -0.34
N PRO A 108 -10.11 -16.47 -0.77
CA PRO A 108 -10.12 -17.62 0.14
C PRO A 108 -8.89 -17.61 1.04
N ALA A 109 -9.00 -18.23 2.22
CA ALA A 109 -8.03 -18.16 3.31
C ALA A 109 -6.58 -18.50 2.89
N HIS A 110 -6.40 -19.43 1.96
CA HIS A 110 -5.08 -19.88 1.52
C HIS A 110 -4.32 -18.86 0.66
N VAL A 111 -4.98 -17.83 0.11
CA VAL A 111 -4.35 -16.76 -0.69
C VAL A 111 -4.59 -15.35 -0.11
N ASN A 112 -5.28 -15.27 1.02
CA ASN A 112 -5.66 -14.00 1.64
C ASN A 112 -4.52 -13.27 2.39
N LYS A 113 -3.35 -13.90 2.57
CA LYS A 113 -2.23 -13.33 3.30
C LYS A 113 -0.96 -13.31 2.46
N GLN A 114 0.01 -12.50 2.88
CA GLN A 114 1.31 -12.45 2.23
C GLN A 114 1.94 -13.84 2.11
N ARG A 115 2.51 -14.12 0.95
CA ARG A 115 3.16 -15.39 0.63
C ARG A 115 4.55 -15.12 0.07
N ALA A 116 5.56 -15.72 0.68
CA ALA A 116 6.95 -15.57 0.19
C ALA A 116 7.11 -16.04 -1.27
N ALA A 117 6.33 -17.04 -1.69
CA ALA A 117 6.33 -17.50 -3.08
C ALA A 117 5.83 -16.43 -4.07
N ALA A 118 4.81 -15.63 -3.71
CA ALA A 118 4.34 -14.53 -4.54
C ALA A 118 5.40 -13.42 -4.65
N VAL A 119 6.03 -13.06 -3.52
CA VAL A 119 7.16 -12.11 -3.52
C VAL A 119 8.30 -12.61 -4.41
N ALA A 120 8.68 -13.87 -4.30
CA ALA A 120 9.78 -14.45 -5.09
C ALA A 120 9.44 -14.50 -6.59
N ALA A 121 8.21 -14.91 -6.94
CA ALA A 121 7.77 -14.99 -8.33
C ALA A 121 7.70 -13.60 -8.99
N LEU A 122 7.08 -12.63 -8.32
CA LEU A 122 7.01 -11.25 -8.81
C LEU A 122 8.41 -10.61 -8.87
N GLY A 123 9.26 -10.88 -7.87
CA GLY A 123 10.65 -10.44 -7.86
C GLY A 123 11.47 -10.98 -9.02
N ALA A 124 11.26 -12.24 -9.39
CA ALA A 124 11.93 -12.83 -10.55
C ALA A 124 11.50 -12.16 -11.87
N LEU A 125 10.23 -11.74 -11.99
CA LEU A 125 9.74 -10.97 -13.13
C LEU A 125 10.39 -9.59 -13.17
N TYR A 126 10.38 -8.86 -12.06
CA TYR A 126 10.97 -7.52 -11.96
C TYR A 126 12.48 -7.55 -12.23
N ALA A 127 13.18 -8.59 -11.76
CA ALA A 127 14.60 -8.77 -12.07
C ALA A 127 14.84 -8.94 -13.58
N LYS A 128 14.01 -9.72 -14.27
CA LYS A 128 14.09 -9.89 -15.73
C LYS A 128 13.82 -8.60 -16.50
N GLU A 129 12.98 -7.72 -15.94
CA GLU A 129 12.68 -6.39 -16.47
C GLU A 129 13.76 -5.34 -16.13
N GLY A 130 14.82 -5.75 -15.43
CA GLY A 130 15.89 -4.83 -15.01
C GLY A 130 15.52 -3.93 -13.84
N LYS A 131 14.41 -4.16 -13.16
CA LYS A 131 13.97 -3.42 -11.95
C LYS A 131 14.77 -3.90 -10.73
N VAL A 132 16.03 -3.52 -10.68
CA VAL A 132 16.96 -3.90 -9.61
C VAL A 132 17.67 -2.67 -9.07
N VAL A 133 18.04 -2.73 -7.80
CA VAL A 133 18.84 -1.70 -7.12
C VAL A 133 20.03 -2.33 -6.43
N THR A 134 21.07 -1.55 -6.18
CA THR A 134 22.17 -2.04 -5.36
C THR A 134 21.77 -2.06 -3.88
N ALA A 135 22.44 -2.87 -3.08
CA ALA A 135 22.21 -2.89 -1.65
C ALA A 135 22.51 -1.52 -0.96
N MET A 136 23.32 -0.68 -1.57
CA MET A 136 23.59 0.67 -1.06
C MET A 136 22.45 1.64 -1.35
N GLU A 137 21.90 1.60 -2.56
CA GLU A 137 20.84 2.49 -3.01
C GLU A 137 19.47 2.14 -2.39
N HIS A 138 19.24 0.85 -2.06
CA HIS A 138 17.96 0.42 -1.49
C HIS A 138 17.61 1.17 -0.21
N VAL A 139 16.44 1.76 -0.20
CA VAL A 139 15.80 2.38 0.98
C VAL A 139 14.36 1.91 1.09
N PRO A 140 13.83 1.67 2.30
CA PRO A 140 12.40 1.36 2.47
C PRO A 140 11.54 2.54 2.03
N GLU A 141 10.47 2.26 1.29
CA GLU A 141 9.45 3.26 0.97
C GLU A 141 8.41 3.31 2.09
N TYR A 142 8.30 4.46 2.76
CA TYR A 142 7.33 4.69 3.81
C TYR A 142 6.15 5.48 3.26
N LEU A 143 5.04 4.81 2.96
CA LEU A 143 3.80 5.43 2.48
C LEU A 143 3.13 6.33 3.51
N ARG A 144 3.54 6.24 4.75
CA ARG A 144 2.99 7.01 5.85
C ARG A 144 4.12 7.59 6.69
N VAL A 145 4.05 8.88 6.91
CA VAL A 145 4.94 9.59 7.84
C VAL A 145 4.78 9.02 9.25
N SER A 146 5.88 8.82 9.97
CA SER A 146 5.86 8.29 11.32
C SER A 146 5.00 9.15 12.25
N GLN A 147 4.50 8.56 13.36
CA GLN A 147 3.69 9.32 14.32
C GLN A 147 4.50 10.47 14.92
N ALA A 148 5.76 10.24 15.23
CA ALA A 148 6.66 11.26 15.80
C ALA A 148 6.86 12.45 14.85
N GLU A 149 7.04 12.19 13.55
CA GLU A 149 7.18 13.27 12.56
C GLU A 149 5.88 14.05 12.37
N ARG A 150 4.73 13.39 12.42
CA ARG A 150 3.42 14.07 12.36
C ARG A 150 3.19 14.96 13.58
N GLU A 151 3.46 14.45 14.78
CA GLU A 151 3.35 15.21 16.03
C GLU A 151 4.31 16.40 16.05
N ARG A 152 5.51 16.21 15.53
CA ARG A 152 6.49 17.31 15.38
C ARG A 152 6.00 18.37 14.39
N ALA A 153 5.48 17.95 13.23
CA ALA A 153 4.95 18.87 12.23
C ALA A 153 3.71 19.64 12.75
N GLN A 154 2.87 18.98 13.55
CA GLN A 154 1.73 19.62 14.17
C GLN A 154 2.17 20.66 15.21
N LYS A 155 3.10 20.32 16.10
CA LYS A 155 3.65 21.25 17.09
C LYS A 155 4.31 22.47 16.45
N LEU A 156 5.03 22.27 15.33
CA LEU A 156 5.62 23.39 14.59
C LEU A 156 4.54 24.34 14.03
N LYS A 157 3.47 23.80 13.44
CA LYS A 157 2.36 24.62 12.95
C LYS A 157 1.64 25.38 14.08
N GLU A 158 1.44 24.75 15.23
CA GLU A 158 0.84 25.39 16.41
C GLU A 158 1.75 26.52 16.94
N GLN A 159 3.07 26.33 16.93
CA GLN A 159 4.03 27.37 17.33
C GLN A 159 4.08 28.54 16.34
N GLU A 160 4.04 28.25 15.03
CA GLU A 160 3.98 29.29 14.00
C GLU A 160 2.70 30.11 14.10
N ALA A 161 1.54 29.45 14.25
CA ALA A 161 0.26 30.12 14.43
C ALA A 161 0.22 30.98 15.70
N ALA A 162 0.75 30.50 16.80
CA ALA A 162 0.86 31.27 18.05
C ALA A 162 1.80 32.49 17.90
N GLY A 163 2.90 32.32 17.15
CA GLY A 163 3.85 33.42 16.86
C GLY A 163 3.27 34.50 15.94
N GLU A 164 2.41 34.12 14.98
CA GLU A 164 1.70 35.08 14.13
C GLU A 164 0.59 35.84 14.90
N ALA A 165 -0.15 35.12 15.77
CA ALA A 165 -1.16 35.76 16.63
C ALA A 165 -0.53 36.80 17.57
N ALA A 166 0.60 36.50 18.20
CA ALA A 166 1.32 37.43 19.08
C ALA A 166 1.89 38.65 18.34
N LYS A 167 2.25 38.52 17.06
CA LYS A 167 2.71 39.65 16.24
C LYS A 167 1.57 40.59 15.84
N ASN A 168 0.38 40.07 15.62
CA ASN A 168 -0.79 40.86 15.26
C ASN A 168 -1.40 41.62 16.46
N GLU A 169 -1.14 41.17 17.70
CA GLU A 169 -1.58 41.92 18.92
C GLU A 169 -0.63 43.08 19.32
N VAL A 170 0.54 43.19 18.72
CA VAL A 170 1.55 44.21 19.06
C VAL A 170 1.60 45.38 18.07
N GLN A 171 0.75 45.40 17.04
CA GLN A 171 0.61 46.60 16.18
C GLN A 171 -0.48 47.53 16.73
N PRO A 172 -0.11 48.76 17.15
CA PRO A 172 -1.04 49.74 17.67
C PRO A 172 -1.91 50.35 16.57
#